data_034071f2b4c9783dec6e98bba3c39894
#
_entry.id   034071f2b4c9783dec6e98bba3c39894
#
_cell.length_a   1.000
_cell.length_b   1.000
_cell.length_c   1.000
_cell.angle_alpha   90.00
_cell.angle_beta   90.00
_cell.angle_gamma   90.00
#
_symmetry.space_group_name_H-M   'P 1'
#
loop_
_entity.id
_entity.type
_entity.pdbx_description
1 polymer ?
#
loop_
_entity_poly.entity_id
_entity_poly.type
_entity_poly.pdbx_seq_one_letter_code
_entity_poly.pdbx_strand_id
1 'polypeptide(L)'
;MTSPQISVHNLNLTLGDKPILTALNFAIQRGQFIGLIGPNGAGKSSLLRCLYRYWHPSEGEIRYAGKPLSDYPRRAYARQVAVVLQEIPSQFSLALFEVVAMGVTPHKTLFSAVNTTDKKLILEALERVGLSHKAQQQFDALSGGEKQRAMIARAMVQQPELLIMDEPTSHLDVKYQIQIMELAKAMGVTVIASFHDLNLAAALSDELLVLEQGHLIAQGTPLEVITPGLLSDVFGVCADVETVPGPDGNASGVPHIRYHYGYQQ
;
A
#
# COMPACT_ATOMS: atom_id res chain seq x y z
N MET A 1 -1.47 -9.31 -25.21
CA MET A 1 -1.92 -8.60 -24.00
C MET A 1 -1.14 -9.17 -22.84
N THR A 2 -0.41 -8.36 -22.10
CA THR A 2 0.32 -8.79 -20.90
C THR A 2 -0.70 -9.14 -19.82
N SER A 3 -0.52 -10.29 -19.16
CA SER A 3 -1.40 -10.67 -18.03
C SER A 3 -1.28 -9.66 -16.89
N PRO A 4 -2.39 -9.32 -16.19
CA PRO A 4 -2.35 -8.44 -15.06
C PRO A 4 -1.42 -8.99 -13.96
N GLN A 5 -0.83 -8.11 -13.16
CA GLN A 5 0.02 -8.54 -12.03
C GLN A 5 -0.82 -9.17 -10.93
N ILE A 6 -1.95 -8.55 -10.62
CA ILE A 6 -2.96 -9.10 -9.70
C ILE A 6 -4.28 -9.21 -10.46
N SER A 7 -4.98 -10.31 -10.32
CA SER A 7 -6.39 -10.41 -10.66
C SER A 7 -7.17 -11.10 -9.55
N VAL A 8 -8.32 -10.57 -9.24
CA VAL A 8 -9.22 -11.03 -8.19
C VAL A 8 -10.54 -11.41 -8.81
N HIS A 9 -11.01 -12.62 -8.54
CA HIS A 9 -12.22 -13.18 -9.11
C HIS A 9 -13.15 -13.67 -8.02
N ASN A 10 -14.32 -13.04 -7.92
CA ASN A 10 -15.39 -13.38 -6.98
C ASN A 10 -14.89 -13.59 -5.55
N LEU A 11 -13.99 -12.71 -5.08
CA LEU A 11 -13.36 -12.83 -3.78
C LEU A 11 -14.37 -12.57 -2.65
N ASN A 12 -14.55 -13.56 -1.78
CA ASN A 12 -15.31 -13.46 -0.56
C ASN A 12 -14.41 -13.74 0.65
N LEU A 13 -14.61 -12.98 1.72
CA LEU A 13 -13.95 -13.21 3.01
C LEU A 13 -14.97 -13.13 4.12
N THR A 14 -15.09 -14.23 4.89
CA THR A 14 -15.90 -14.31 6.11
C THR A 14 -14.99 -14.59 7.29
N LEU A 15 -15.13 -13.83 8.38
CA LEU A 15 -14.39 -14.02 9.62
C LEU A 15 -15.40 -14.37 10.73
N GLY A 16 -15.33 -15.60 11.23
CA GLY A 16 -16.42 -16.17 12.00
C GLY A 16 -17.70 -16.22 11.14
N ASP A 17 -18.79 -15.63 11.63
CA ASP A 17 -20.07 -15.56 10.90
C ASP A 17 -20.27 -14.22 10.15
N LYS A 18 -19.28 -13.32 10.20
CA LYS A 18 -19.40 -11.98 9.61
C LYS A 18 -18.78 -11.93 8.22
N PRO A 19 -19.54 -11.63 7.16
CA PRO A 19 -19.00 -11.32 5.85
C PRO A 19 -18.24 -9.99 5.94
N ILE A 20 -17.00 -9.98 5.43
CA ILE A 20 -16.10 -8.83 5.44
C ILE A 20 -15.88 -8.31 4.03
N LEU A 21 -15.71 -9.22 3.06
CA LEU A 21 -15.59 -8.89 1.64
C LEU A 21 -16.56 -9.77 0.87
N THR A 22 -17.20 -9.19 -0.15
CA THR A 22 -18.26 -9.86 -0.90
C THR A 22 -18.07 -9.65 -2.40
N ALA A 23 -17.89 -10.74 -3.13
CA ALA A 23 -17.88 -10.84 -4.59
C ALA A 23 -16.95 -9.82 -5.29
N LEU A 24 -15.77 -9.54 -4.73
CA LEU A 24 -14.84 -8.58 -5.33
C LEU A 24 -14.26 -9.12 -6.63
N ASN A 25 -14.26 -8.26 -7.67
CA ASN A 25 -13.70 -8.55 -8.98
C ASN A 25 -12.93 -7.33 -9.48
N PHE A 26 -11.61 -7.45 -9.69
CA PHE A 26 -10.77 -6.40 -10.27
C PHE A 26 -9.45 -6.96 -10.79
N ALA A 27 -8.74 -6.15 -11.57
CA ALA A 27 -7.40 -6.47 -12.04
C ALA A 27 -6.48 -5.25 -11.94
N ILE A 28 -5.19 -5.49 -11.66
CA ILE A 28 -4.14 -4.47 -11.51
C ILE A 28 -3.02 -4.81 -12.47
N GLN A 29 -2.60 -3.82 -13.27
CA GLN A 29 -1.50 -4.00 -14.22
C GLN A 29 -0.13 -3.76 -13.55
N ARG A 30 0.93 -4.29 -14.16
CA ARG A 30 2.30 -4.05 -13.69
C ARG A 30 2.66 -2.58 -13.78
N GLY A 31 3.34 -2.08 -12.75
CA GLY A 31 3.82 -0.72 -12.66
C GLY A 31 2.77 0.32 -12.26
N GLN A 32 1.50 -0.07 -12.10
CA GLN A 32 0.46 0.84 -11.64
C GLN A 32 0.61 1.17 -10.15
N PHE A 33 0.25 2.40 -9.81
CA PHE A 33 0.03 2.84 -8.43
C PHE A 33 -1.48 2.87 -8.14
N ILE A 34 -1.94 1.94 -7.31
CA ILE A 34 -3.37 1.77 -6.97
C ILE A 34 -3.66 2.35 -5.61
N GLY A 35 -4.60 3.30 -5.57
CA GLY A 35 -5.17 3.82 -4.34
C GLY A 35 -6.41 3.04 -3.92
N LEU A 36 -6.37 2.45 -2.74
CA LEU A 36 -7.52 1.77 -2.13
C LEU A 36 -8.18 2.72 -1.14
N ILE A 37 -9.38 3.20 -1.47
CA ILE A 37 -10.15 4.17 -0.67
C ILE A 37 -11.50 3.60 -0.23
N GLY A 38 -12.11 4.24 0.76
CA GLY A 38 -13.41 3.85 1.33
C GLY A 38 -13.49 4.23 2.80
N PRO A 39 -14.68 4.29 3.38
CA PRO A 39 -14.89 4.61 4.79
C PRO A 39 -14.23 3.62 5.74
N ASN A 40 -14.17 3.97 7.02
CA ASN A 40 -13.68 3.06 8.05
C ASN A 40 -14.57 1.82 8.12
N GLY A 41 -13.95 0.64 8.20
CA GLY A 41 -14.68 -0.62 8.18
C GLY A 41 -15.12 -1.10 6.79
N ALA A 42 -14.80 -0.41 5.70
CA ALA A 42 -15.14 -0.82 4.33
C ALA A 42 -14.48 -2.14 3.86
N GLY A 43 -13.48 -2.64 4.59
CA GLY A 43 -12.78 -3.87 4.23
C GLY A 43 -11.39 -3.66 3.60
N LYS A 44 -10.87 -2.42 3.54
CA LYS A 44 -9.57 -2.10 2.92
C LYS A 44 -8.42 -2.97 3.43
N SER A 45 -8.14 -2.92 4.73
CA SER A 45 -7.07 -3.74 5.33
C SER A 45 -7.32 -5.23 5.18
N SER A 46 -8.60 -5.65 5.17
CA SER A 46 -8.98 -7.07 4.96
C SER A 46 -8.63 -7.54 3.56
N LEU A 47 -8.90 -6.71 2.53
CA LEU A 47 -8.49 -6.99 1.16
C LEU A 47 -6.96 -7.08 1.07
N LEU A 48 -6.23 -6.09 1.61
CA LEU A 48 -4.76 -6.12 1.61
C LEU A 48 -4.23 -7.38 2.29
N ARG A 49 -4.81 -7.81 3.41
CA ARG A 49 -4.46 -9.05 4.13
C ARG A 49 -4.69 -10.31 3.29
N CYS A 50 -5.70 -10.34 2.45
CA CYS A 50 -5.86 -11.41 1.46
C CYS A 50 -4.77 -11.36 0.38
N LEU A 51 -4.45 -10.17 -0.14
CA LEU A 51 -3.44 -10.00 -1.18
C LEU A 51 -2.04 -10.43 -0.72
N TYR A 52 -1.64 -10.13 0.53
CA TYR A 52 -0.34 -10.61 1.05
C TYR A 52 -0.41 -11.95 1.81
N ARG A 53 -1.55 -12.70 1.69
CA ARG A 53 -1.73 -14.07 2.20
C ARG A 53 -1.69 -14.20 3.72
N TYR A 54 -2.05 -13.15 4.44
CA TYR A 54 -2.30 -13.24 5.88
C TYR A 54 -3.63 -13.94 6.14
N TRP A 55 -4.68 -13.57 5.38
CA TRP A 55 -5.96 -14.27 5.36
C TRP A 55 -6.16 -15.01 4.04
N HIS A 56 -6.85 -16.14 4.11
CA HIS A 56 -7.29 -16.88 2.94
C HIS A 56 -8.72 -16.49 2.61
N PRO A 57 -9.06 -16.22 1.35
CA PRO A 57 -10.44 -16.04 0.91
C PRO A 57 -11.30 -17.24 1.34
N SER A 58 -12.55 -16.97 1.73
CA SER A 58 -13.54 -18.02 1.97
C SER A 58 -14.04 -18.65 0.67
N GLU A 59 -14.14 -17.80 -0.38
CA GLU A 59 -14.52 -18.21 -1.74
C GLU A 59 -13.81 -17.28 -2.77
N GLY A 60 -13.80 -17.73 -4.03
CA GLY A 60 -13.15 -16.99 -5.10
C GLY A 60 -11.65 -17.22 -5.17
N GLU A 61 -10.98 -16.44 -6.00
CA GLU A 61 -9.57 -16.65 -6.32
C GLU A 61 -8.81 -15.33 -6.47
N ILE A 62 -7.58 -15.33 -5.98
CA ILE A 62 -6.58 -14.29 -6.26
C ILE A 62 -5.50 -14.92 -7.13
N ARG A 63 -5.14 -14.26 -8.22
CA ARG A 63 -4.01 -14.64 -9.07
C ARG A 63 -2.93 -13.57 -9.03
N TYR A 64 -1.69 -14.00 -8.97
CA TYR A 64 -0.49 -13.17 -9.14
C TYR A 64 0.22 -13.59 -10.42
N ALA A 65 0.45 -12.66 -11.33
CA ALA A 65 1.06 -12.91 -12.64
C ALA A 65 0.41 -14.10 -13.38
N GLY A 66 -0.93 -14.18 -13.35
CA GLY A 66 -1.73 -15.21 -14.02
C GLY A 66 -1.81 -16.56 -13.30
N LYS A 67 -1.04 -16.79 -12.24
CA LYS A 67 -1.03 -18.05 -11.48
C LYS A 67 -1.83 -17.88 -10.18
N PRO A 68 -2.65 -18.89 -9.76
CA PRO A 68 -3.33 -18.86 -8.47
C PRO A 68 -2.37 -18.57 -7.31
N LEU A 69 -2.76 -17.65 -6.43
CA LEU A 69 -1.92 -17.23 -5.31
C LEU A 69 -1.67 -18.38 -4.32
N SER A 70 -2.61 -19.31 -4.18
CA SER A 70 -2.49 -20.56 -3.41
C SER A 70 -1.30 -21.41 -3.83
N ASP A 71 -0.97 -21.42 -5.14
CA ASP A 71 0.04 -22.27 -5.75
C ASP A 71 1.47 -21.73 -5.60
N TYR A 72 1.62 -20.50 -5.10
CA TYR A 72 2.94 -19.97 -4.81
C TYR A 72 3.48 -20.53 -3.49
N PRO A 73 4.70 -21.07 -3.45
CA PRO A 73 5.38 -21.30 -2.18
C PRO A 73 5.49 -19.96 -1.41
N ARG A 74 5.19 -19.94 -0.11
CA ARG A 74 5.17 -18.70 0.70
C ARG A 74 6.43 -17.86 0.51
N ARG A 75 7.58 -18.51 0.48
CA ARG A 75 8.86 -17.83 0.31
C ARG A 75 9.06 -17.26 -1.09
N ALA A 76 8.59 -17.94 -2.14
CA ALA A 76 8.65 -17.44 -3.51
C ALA A 76 7.79 -16.18 -3.65
N TYR A 77 6.61 -16.17 -3.06
CA TYR A 77 5.74 -14.99 -3.03
C TYR A 77 6.36 -13.85 -2.22
N ALA A 78 6.93 -14.14 -1.05
CA ALA A 78 7.61 -13.15 -0.20
C ALA A 78 8.86 -12.53 -0.85
N ARG A 79 9.42 -13.09 -1.92
CA ARG A 79 10.48 -12.44 -2.70
C ARG A 79 9.95 -11.38 -3.65
N GLN A 80 8.69 -11.49 -4.04
CA GLN A 80 8.08 -10.64 -5.05
C GLN A 80 7.18 -9.57 -4.45
N VAL A 81 6.71 -9.76 -3.20
CA VAL A 81 5.75 -8.87 -2.55
C VAL A 81 6.29 -8.39 -1.22
N ALA A 82 6.49 -7.09 -1.11
CA ALA A 82 6.81 -6.43 0.16
C ALA A 82 5.55 -5.81 0.75
N VAL A 83 5.51 -5.75 2.09
CA VAL A 83 4.37 -5.20 2.84
C VAL A 83 4.86 -4.19 3.87
N VAL A 84 4.23 -3.01 3.88
CA VAL A 84 4.38 -1.98 4.90
C VAL A 84 3.05 -1.84 5.61
N LEU A 85 3.02 -2.20 6.89
CA LEU A 85 1.81 -2.18 7.74
C LEU A 85 1.67 -0.85 8.45
N GLN A 86 0.45 -0.52 8.82
CA GLN A 86 0.10 0.64 9.63
C GLN A 86 0.75 0.56 11.03
N GLU A 87 0.62 -0.58 11.69
CA GLU A 87 1.22 -0.80 13.01
C GLU A 87 2.62 -1.39 12.85
N ILE A 88 3.59 -0.66 13.34
CA ILE A 88 4.96 -1.13 13.47
C ILE A 88 5.10 -1.73 14.86
N PRO A 89 5.42 -3.04 14.99
CA PRO A 89 5.61 -3.65 16.30
C PRO A 89 6.65 -2.88 17.12
N SER A 90 6.26 -2.44 18.31
CA SER A 90 7.03 -1.52 19.15
C SER A 90 7.96 -2.19 20.17
N GLN A 91 8.37 -3.44 19.96
CA GLN A 91 9.18 -4.19 20.93
C GLN A 91 10.41 -4.86 20.32
N PHE A 92 11.03 -4.21 19.34
CA PHE A 92 12.29 -4.71 18.81
C PHE A 92 13.47 -3.96 19.48
N SER A 93 14.14 -4.62 20.41
CA SER A 93 15.46 -4.18 20.88
C SER A 93 16.53 -4.39 19.79
N LEU A 94 16.20 -3.98 18.54
CA LEU A 94 17.05 -4.14 17.37
C LEU A 94 17.53 -2.78 16.87
N ALA A 95 18.75 -2.76 16.34
CA ALA A 95 19.23 -1.58 15.63
C ALA A 95 18.45 -1.38 14.32
N LEU A 96 18.36 -0.14 13.85
CA LEU A 96 17.74 0.20 12.58
C LEU A 96 18.30 -0.64 11.41
N PHE A 97 19.62 -0.82 11.37
CA PHE A 97 20.27 -1.68 10.38
C PHE A 97 19.70 -3.11 10.39
N GLU A 98 19.49 -3.70 11.56
CA GLU A 98 18.98 -5.06 11.70
C GLU A 98 17.52 -5.17 11.25
N VAL A 99 16.70 -4.17 11.55
CA VAL A 99 15.31 -4.10 11.08
C VAL A 99 15.24 -4.03 9.55
N VAL A 100 16.08 -3.20 8.93
CA VAL A 100 16.13 -3.08 7.47
C VAL A 100 16.71 -4.35 6.84
N ALA A 101 17.69 -5.00 7.51
CA ALA A 101 18.27 -6.26 7.09
C ALA A 101 17.24 -7.42 7.02
N MET A 102 16.11 -7.33 7.73
CA MET A 102 15.04 -8.32 7.58
C MET A 102 14.49 -8.39 6.14
N GLY A 103 14.64 -7.32 5.34
CA GLY A 103 14.26 -7.29 3.93
C GLY A 103 14.98 -8.33 3.06
N VAL A 104 16.21 -8.74 3.40
CA VAL A 104 16.91 -9.80 2.65
C VAL A 104 16.46 -11.22 3.00
N THR A 105 15.69 -11.40 4.09
CA THR A 105 15.29 -12.72 4.61
C THR A 105 14.63 -13.64 3.57
N PRO A 106 13.72 -13.18 2.71
CA PRO A 106 13.12 -14.03 1.68
C PRO A 106 14.13 -14.60 0.69
N HIS A 107 15.26 -13.93 0.48
CA HIS A 107 16.32 -14.31 -0.45
C HIS A 107 17.39 -15.21 0.17
N LYS A 108 17.42 -15.34 1.50
CA LYS A 108 18.44 -16.08 2.25
C LYS A 108 18.02 -17.52 2.56
N THR A 109 18.97 -18.43 2.68
CA THR A 109 18.71 -19.75 3.30
C THR A 109 18.66 -19.63 4.81
N LEU A 110 18.10 -20.64 5.50
CA LEU A 110 17.86 -20.61 6.96
C LEU A 110 19.12 -20.30 7.80
N PHE A 111 20.29 -20.58 7.27
CA PHE A 111 21.59 -20.40 7.98
C PHE A 111 22.48 -19.34 7.34
N SER A 112 21.98 -18.56 6.38
CA SER A 112 22.80 -17.55 5.71
C SER A 112 22.83 -16.26 6.52
N ALA A 113 24.02 -15.86 6.95
CA ALA A 113 24.25 -14.53 7.53
C ALA A 113 24.17 -13.42 6.46
N VAL A 114 24.00 -12.19 6.91
CA VAL A 114 24.08 -10.98 6.06
C VAL A 114 25.52 -10.87 5.53
N ASN A 115 25.67 -10.95 4.22
CA ASN A 115 26.96 -10.85 3.54
C ASN A 115 27.31 -9.41 3.16
N THR A 116 28.47 -9.19 2.51
CA THR A 116 28.94 -7.86 2.11
C THR A 116 28.02 -7.18 1.11
N THR A 117 27.45 -7.93 0.15
CA THR A 117 26.50 -7.40 -0.83
C THR A 117 25.20 -6.96 -0.16
N ASP A 118 24.69 -7.74 0.79
CA ASP A 118 23.51 -7.37 1.56
C ASP A 118 23.75 -6.09 2.37
N LYS A 119 24.92 -5.99 3.04
CA LYS A 119 25.29 -4.79 3.82
C LYS A 119 25.29 -3.54 2.94
N LYS A 120 25.82 -3.63 1.73
CA LYS A 120 25.82 -2.53 0.77
C LYS A 120 24.39 -2.13 0.40
N LEU A 121 23.54 -3.10 0.05
CA LEU A 121 22.14 -2.87 -0.29
C LEU A 121 21.36 -2.22 0.87
N ILE A 122 21.58 -2.67 2.10
CA ILE A 122 20.95 -2.10 3.31
C ILE A 122 21.38 -0.65 3.51
N LEU A 123 22.68 -0.35 3.40
CA LEU A 123 23.19 1.01 3.58
C LEU A 123 22.69 1.95 2.48
N GLU A 124 22.65 1.51 1.24
CA GLU A 124 22.05 2.27 0.11
C GLU A 124 20.56 2.55 0.34
N ALA A 125 19.80 1.59 0.84
CA ALA A 125 18.41 1.80 1.18
C ALA A 125 18.23 2.81 2.33
N LEU A 126 19.06 2.72 3.37
CA LEU A 126 19.08 3.68 4.48
C LEU A 126 19.45 5.10 4.03
N GLU A 127 20.37 5.22 3.06
CA GLU A 127 20.74 6.50 2.46
C GLU A 127 19.57 7.11 1.70
N ARG A 128 18.90 6.32 0.84
CA ARG A 128 17.73 6.76 0.06
C ARG A 128 16.59 7.31 0.94
N VAL A 129 16.41 6.77 2.14
CA VAL A 129 15.41 7.26 3.08
C VAL A 129 15.94 8.28 4.10
N GLY A 130 17.21 8.71 3.97
CA GLY A 130 17.84 9.72 4.82
C GLY A 130 18.14 9.27 6.25
N LEU A 131 18.37 7.98 6.47
CA LEU A 131 18.57 7.39 7.82
C LEU A 131 19.93 6.72 8.02
N SER A 132 20.90 6.88 7.11
CA SER A 132 22.23 6.23 7.20
C SER A 132 22.94 6.56 8.52
N HIS A 133 22.85 7.82 8.98
CA HIS A 133 23.48 8.30 10.20
C HIS A 133 22.89 7.69 11.49
N LYS A 134 21.73 7.02 11.39
CA LYS A 134 21.02 6.34 12.48
C LYS A 134 21.09 4.80 12.40
N ALA A 135 21.89 4.24 11.49
CA ALA A 135 21.92 2.79 11.23
C ALA A 135 22.12 1.94 12.50
N GLN A 136 22.91 2.42 13.47
CA GLN A 136 23.18 1.73 14.73
C GLN A 136 22.23 2.14 15.88
N GLN A 137 21.33 3.09 15.66
CA GLN A 137 20.36 3.53 16.65
C GLN A 137 19.29 2.45 16.86
N GLN A 138 18.83 2.30 18.11
CA GLN A 138 17.70 1.43 18.43
C GLN A 138 16.46 1.87 17.65
N PHE A 139 15.80 0.93 16.99
CA PHE A 139 14.62 1.21 16.15
C PHE A 139 13.49 1.86 16.95
N ASP A 140 13.31 1.43 18.21
CA ASP A 140 12.26 1.96 19.07
C ASP A 140 12.48 3.44 19.46
N ALA A 141 13.72 3.92 19.42
CA ALA A 141 14.07 5.32 19.70
C ALA A 141 13.87 6.26 18.49
N LEU A 142 13.44 5.76 17.34
CA LEU A 142 13.12 6.55 16.17
C LEU A 142 11.73 7.21 16.31
N SER A 143 11.57 8.38 15.70
CA SER A 143 10.25 9.02 15.55
C SER A 143 9.33 8.19 14.63
N GLY A 144 8.01 8.43 14.67
CA GLY A 144 7.05 7.73 13.83
C GLY A 144 7.37 7.82 12.34
N GLY A 145 7.70 9.02 11.85
CA GLY A 145 8.10 9.22 10.43
C GLY A 145 9.42 8.53 10.07
N GLU A 146 10.39 8.45 11.02
CA GLU A 146 11.62 7.68 10.79
C GLU A 146 11.37 6.18 10.76
N LYS A 147 10.53 5.67 11.65
CA LYS A 147 10.11 4.26 11.65
C LYS A 147 9.45 3.90 10.33
N GLN A 148 8.56 4.75 9.83
CA GLN A 148 7.87 4.50 8.56
C GLN A 148 8.84 4.51 7.37
N ARG A 149 9.78 5.48 7.31
CA ARG A 149 10.85 5.46 6.29
C ARG A 149 11.74 4.23 6.39
N ALA A 150 12.03 3.75 7.59
CA ALA A 150 12.77 2.50 7.79
C ALA A 150 12.02 1.28 7.26
N MET A 151 10.67 1.24 7.37
CA MET A 151 9.87 0.16 6.77
C MET A 151 9.90 0.22 5.24
N ILE A 152 9.93 1.41 4.64
CA ILE A 152 10.15 1.56 3.19
C ILE A 152 11.56 1.08 2.81
N ALA A 153 12.61 1.45 3.57
CA ALA A 153 13.96 0.96 3.33
C ALA A 153 14.03 -0.58 3.39
N ARG A 154 13.35 -1.21 4.36
CA ARG A 154 13.21 -2.67 4.45
C ARG A 154 12.55 -3.26 3.21
N ALA A 155 11.48 -2.63 2.72
CA ALA A 155 10.80 -3.04 1.50
C ALA A 155 11.72 -2.88 0.26
N MET A 156 12.50 -1.80 0.17
CA MET A 156 13.49 -1.60 -0.91
C MET A 156 14.54 -2.70 -0.94
N VAL A 157 15.08 -3.10 0.23
CA VAL A 157 16.07 -4.17 0.37
C VAL A 157 15.52 -5.52 -0.08
N GLN A 158 14.22 -5.73 0.04
CA GLN A 158 13.54 -6.93 -0.43
C GLN A 158 13.47 -7.01 -1.96
N GLN A 159 13.63 -5.89 -2.69
CA GLN A 159 13.57 -5.79 -4.16
C GLN A 159 12.27 -6.41 -4.74
N PRO A 160 11.10 -5.99 -4.26
CA PRO A 160 9.83 -6.58 -4.67
C PRO A 160 9.42 -6.17 -6.09
N GLU A 161 8.47 -6.88 -6.69
CA GLU A 161 7.72 -6.46 -7.88
C GLU A 161 6.39 -5.78 -7.51
N LEU A 162 5.91 -6.01 -6.29
CA LEU A 162 4.67 -5.44 -5.74
C LEU A 162 4.92 -4.95 -4.32
N LEU A 163 4.55 -3.71 -4.05
CA LEU A 163 4.53 -3.11 -2.71
C LEU A 163 3.09 -2.93 -2.24
N ILE A 164 2.74 -3.53 -1.11
CA ILE A 164 1.44 -3.35 -0.46
C ILE A 164 1.63 -2.48 0.77
N MET A 165 0.85 -1.42 0.90
CA MET A 165 0.92 -0.50 2.04
C MET A 165 -0.46 -0.33 2.67
N ASP A 166 -0.57 -0.63 3.95
CA ASP A 166 -1.81 -0.43 4.71
C ASP A 166 -1.68 0.84 5.55
N GLU A 167 -2.39 1.91 5.13
CA GLU A 167 -2.39 3.24 5.75
C GLU A 167 -1.00 3.79 6.08
N PRO A 168 -0.07 3.84 5.12
CA PRO A 168 1.34 4.15 5.38
C PRO A 168 1.58 5.59 5.86
N THR A 169 0.57 6.44 5.75
CA THR A 169 0.64 7.87 6.07
C THR A 169 -0.11 8.25 7.35
N SER A 170 -0.74 7.29 8.03
CA SER A 170 -1.50 7.52 9.27
C SER A 170 -0.60 8.10 10.37
N HIS A 171 -1.11 9.11 11.07
CA HIS A 171 -0.44 9.78 12.19
C HIS A 171 0.88 10.50 11.84
N LEU A 172 1.12 10.81 10.57
CA LEU A 172 2.28 11.54 10.12
C LEU A 172 1.91 12.97 9.69
N ASP A 173 2.82 13.88 9.89
CA ASP A 173 2.73 15.23 9.34
C ASP A 173 2.74 15.19 7.80
N VAL A 174 2.06 16.12 7.16
CA VAL A 174 1.89 16.19 5.69
C VAL A 174 3.22 16.05 4.93
N LYS A 175 4.28 16.68 5.43
CA LYS A 175 5.64 16.56 4.85
C LYS A 175 6.10 15.09 4.76
N TYR A 176 5.92 14.34 5.83
CA TYR A 176 6.34 12.93 5.87
C TYR A 176 5.41 12.01 5.09
N GLN A 177 4.11 12.34 5.03
CA GLN A 177 3.17 11.63 4.17
C GLN A 177 3.60 11.70 2.72
N ILE A 178 3.86 12.91 2.19
CA ILE A 178 4.32 13.11 0.81
C ILE A 178 5.65 12.35 0.59
N GLN A 179 6.62 12.53 1.49
CA GLN A 179 7.93 11.91 1.36
C GLN A 179 7.88 10.38 1.29
N ILE A 180 7.04 9.73 2.11
CA ILE A 180 6.87 8.27 2.09
C ILE A 180 6.28 7.80 0.77
N MET A 181 5.29 8.52 0.26
CA MET A 181 4.63 8.14 -0.99
C MET A 181 5.54 8.36 -2.20
N GLU A 182 6.34 9.44 -2.21
CA GLU A 182 7.38 9.66 -3.22
C GLU A 182 8.44 8.56 -3.21
N LEU A 183 8.87 8.12 -2.03
CA LEU A 183 9.80 6.99 -1.87
C LEU A 183 9.20 5.69 -2.44
N ALA A 184 7.92 5.43 -2.18
CA ALA A 184 7.23 4.26 -2.74
C ALA A 184 7.12 4.33 -4.27
N LYS A 185 6.73 5.50 -4.82
CA LYS A 185 6.65 5.73 -6.27
C LYS A 185 8.01 5.59 -6.95
N ALA A 186 9.07 6.10 -6.30
CA ALA A 186 10.46 6.01 -6.79
C ALA A 186 11.05 4.59 -6.81
N MET A 187 10.37 3.60 -6.22
CA MET A 187 10.76 2.19 -6.36
C MET A 187 10.49 1.64 -7.77
N GLY A 188 9.59 2.26 -8.55
CA GLY A 188 9.26 1.84 -9.91
C GLY A 188 8.59 0.46 -10.00
N VAL A 189 7.92 0.03 -8.93
CA VAL A 189 7.19 -1.23 -8.84
C VAL A 189 5.68 -0.98 -8.83
N THR A 190 4.88 -2.03 -8.95
CA THR A 190 3.44 -1.90 -8.69
C THR A 190 3.21 -1.60 -7.21
N VAL A 191 2.34 -0.64 -6.92
CA VAL A 191 2.00 -0.24 -5.56
C VAL A 191 0.49 -0.37 -5.34
N ILE A 192 0.11 -0.94 -4.20
CA ILE A 192 -1.28 -0.91 -3.71
C ILE A 192 -1.24 -0.30 -2.33
N ALA A 193 -1.81 0.89 -2.16
CA ALA A 193 -1.81 1.60 -0.90
C ALA A 193 -3.24 1.96 -0.46
N SER A 194 -3.58 1.70 0.80
CA SER A 194 -4.83 2.23 1.37
C SER A 194 -4.62 3.65 1.88
N PHE A 195 -5.62 4.49 1.65
CA PHE A 195 -5.60 5.91 1.99
C PHE A 195 -6.81 6.32 2.83
N HIS A 196 -6.58 7.29 3.73
CA HIS A 196 -7.63 8.06 4.39
C HIS A 196 -7.83 9.43 3.72
N ASP A 197 -6.76 10.03 3.22
CA ASP A 197 -6.80 11.32 2.52
C ASP A 197 -7.10 11.09 1.04
N LEU A 198 -8.28 11.54 0.60
CA LEU A 198 -8.74 11.36 -0.78
C LEU A 198 -7.96 12.24 -1.77
N ASN A 199 -7.51 13.44 -1.36
CA ASN A 199 -6.69 14.30 -2.20
C ASN A 199 -5.31 13.68 -2.44
N LEU A 200 -4.71 13.11 -1.40
CA LEU A 200 -3.44 12.39 -1.52
C LEU A 200 -3.59 11.15 -2.40
N ALA A 201 -4.67 10.37 -2.22
CA ALA A 201 -4.96 9.22 -3.07
C ALA A 201 -5.12 9.62 -4.54
N ALA A 202 -5.88 10.68 -4.81
CA ALA A 202 -6.11 11.19 -6.17
C ALA A 202 -4.82 11.68 -6.85
N ALA A 203 -3.95 12.36 -6.11
CA ALA A 203 -2.71 12.93 -6.65
C ALA A 203 -1.65 11.87 -7.01
N LEU A 204 -1.69 10.70 -6.37
CA LEU A 204 -0.64 9.70 -6.48
C LEU A 204 -1.01 8.47 -7.29
N SER A 205 -2.31 8.15 -7.37
CA SER A 205 -2.77 6.90 -7.95
C SER A 205 -3.03 7.02 -9.45
N ASP A 206 -2.64 5.99 -10.19
CA ASP A 206 -3.05 5.81 -11.59
C ASP A 206 -4.52 5.35 -11.66
N GLU A 207 -4.92 4.53 -10.70
CA GLU A 207 -6.29 4.02 -10.54
C GLU A 207 -6.69 3.99 -9.06
N LEU A 208 -7.99 4.18 -8.81
CA LEU A 208 -8.60 4.03 -7.50
C LEU A 208 -9.51 2.81 -7.46
N LEU A 209 -9.46 2.06 -6.37
CA LEU A 209 -10.43 1.06 -5.98
C LEU A 209 -11.24 1.61 -4.80
N VAL A 210 -12.55 1.74 -4.93
CA VAL A 210 -13.43 2.23 -3.88
C VAL A 210 -14.16 1.08 -3.23
N LEU A 211 -13.93 0.88 -1.94
CA LEU A 211 -14.64 -0.12 -1.14
C LEU A 211 -15.65 0.53 -0.22
N GLU A 212 -16.83 -0.07 -0.14
CA GLU A 212 -17.86 0.22 0.85
C GLU A 212 -18.52 -1.07 1.34
N GLN A 213 -18.62 -1.25 2.64
CA GLN A 213 -19.27 -2.41 3.28
C GLN A 213 -18.85 -3.77 2.69
N GLY A 214 -17.58 -3.91 2.35
CA GLY A 214 -17.02 -5.14 1.77
C GLY A 214 -17.23 -5.31 0.28
N HIS A 215 -17.84 -4.37 -0.43
CA HIS A 215 -18.07 -4.39 -1.87
C HIS A 215 -17.15 -3.42 -2.60
N LEU A 216 -16.79 -3.76 -3.84
CA LEU A 216 -16.13 -2.82 -4.77
C LEU A 216 -17.20 -1.97 -5.44
N ILE A 217 -17.25 -0.68 -5.12
CA ILE A 217 -18.25 0.25 -5.63
C ILE A 217 -17.81 0.89 -6.94
N ALA A 218 -16.51 1.22 -7.06
CA ALA A 218 -15.96 1.81 -8.27
C ALA A 218 -14.50 1.41 -8.46
N GLN A 219 -14.07 1.36 -9.73
CA GLN A 219 -12.69 1.23 -10.17
C GLN A 219 -12.48 2.12 -11.40
N GLY A 220 -11.40 2.89 -11.44
CA GLY A 220 -11.05 3.75 -12.56
C GLY A 220 -10.00 4.78 -12.20
N THR A 221 -9.70 5.68 -13.12
CA THR A 221 -8.80 6.82 -12.86
C THR A 221 -9.40 7.74 -11.78
N PRO A 222 -8.56 8.50 -11.06
CA PRO A 222 -9.06 9.45 -10.07
C PRO A 222 -10.13 10.41 -10.60
N LEU A 223 -10.00 10.90 -11.84
CA LEU A 223 -10.98 11.78 -12.48
C LEU A 223 -12.33 11.12 -12.77
N GLU A 224 -12.33 9.82 -13.09
CA GLU A 224 -13.55 9.05 -13.32
C GLU A 224 -14.27 8.69 -12.01
N VAL A 225 -13.50 8.41 -10.97
CA VAL A 225 -14.01 7.87 -9.71
C VAL A 225 -14.45 8.96 -8.74
N ILE A 226 -13.61 10.00 -8.56
CA ILE A 226 -13.89 11.06 -7.57
C ILE A 226 -14.89 12.05 -8.15
N THR A 227 -16.15 11.88 -7.76
CA THR A 227 -17.27 12.73 -8.12
C THR A 227 -17.99 13.23 -6.87
N PRO A 228 -18.68 14.40 -6.93
CA PRO A 228 -19.50 14.85 -5.80
C PRO A 228 -20.54 13.81 -5.34
N GLY A 229 -21.11 13.04 -6.28
CA GLY A 229 -22.04 11.94 -5.97
C GLY A 229 -21.38 10.84 -5.16
N LEU A 230 -20.23 10.33 -5.60
CA LEU A 230 -19.50 9.30 -4.86
C LEU A 230 -19.09 9.79 -3.46
N LEU A 231 -18.66 11.06 -3.34
CA LEU A 231 -18.29 11.65 -2.04
C LEU A 231 -19.48 11.72 -1.08
N SER A 232 -20.65 12.07 -1.59
CA SER A 232 -21.89 12.06 -0.80
C SER A 232 -22.32 10.65 -0.42
N ASP A 233 -22.43 9.75 -1.39
CA ASP A 233 -23.04 8.44 -1.22
C ASP A 233 -22.18 7.49 -0.39
N VAL A 234 -20.85 7.47 -0.64
CA VAL A 234 -19.92 6.54 -0.01
C VAL A 234 -19.26 7.11 1.24
N PHE A 235 -18.89 8.40 1.21
CA PHE A 235 -18.15 9.03 2.30
C PHE A 235 -19.03 9.91 3.21
N GLY A 236 -20.28 10.19 2.81
CA GLY A 236 -21.21 11.02 3.58
C GLY A 236 -20.77 12.48 3.69
N VAL A 237 -20.04 13.00 2.71
CA VAL A 237 -19.51 14.36 2.71
C VAL A 237 -19.99 15.16 1.49
N CYS A 238 -20.31 16.44 1.70
CA CYS A 238 -20.56 17.36 0.61
C CYS A 238 -19.26 18.05 0.21
N ALA A 239 -18.93 18.01 -1.06
CA ALA A 239 -17.71 18.64 -1.58
C ALA A 239 -17.86 19.03 -3.04
N ASP A 240 -17.14 20.09 -3.44
CA ASP A 240 -16.87 20.38 -4.84
C ASP A 240 -15.63 19.59 -5.29
N VAL A 241 -15.60 19.18 -6.55
CA VAL A 241 -14.45 18.52 -7.17
C VAL A 241 -13.98 19.40 -8.32
N GLU A 242 -12.78 19.93 -8.20
CA GLU A 242 -12.13 20.77 -9.22
C GLU A 242 -10.96 20.00 -9.83
N THR A 243 -10.71 20.17 -11.13
CA THR A 243 -9.52 19.60 -11.77
C THR A 243 -8.36 20.58 -11.65
N VAL A 244 -7.28 20.19 -11.00
CA VAL A 244 -6.04 20.99 -10.86
C VAL A 244 -4.89 20.34 -11.61
N PRO A 245 -3.84 21.09 -12.02
CA PRO A 245 -2.64 20.50 -12.62
C PRO A 245 -2.03 19.43 -11.70
N GLY A 246 -1.70 18.28 -12.26
CA GLY A 246 -1.03 17.21 -11.50
C GLY A 246 0.40 17.59 -11.10
N PRO A 247 0.99 16.92 -10.09
CA PRO A 247 2.34 17.20 -9.60
C PRO A 247 3.43 17.05 -10.67
N ASP A 248 3.20 16.21 -11.67
CA ASP A 248 4.13 15.93 -12.76
C ASP A 248 3.88 16.84 -13.99
N GLY A 249 3.06 17.91 -13.87
CA GLY A 249 2.67 18.79 -14.98
C GLY A 249 1.81 18.09 -16.03
N ASN A 250 1.19 16.98 -15.71
CA ASN A 250 0.38 16.20 -16.62
C ASN A 250 -0.86 17.02 -17.07
N ALA A 251 -1.06 17.14 -18.37
CA ALA A 251 -2.14 17.92 -18.96
C ALA A 251 -3.56 17.41 -18.59
N SER A 252 -3.66 16.16 -18.16
CA SER A 252 -4.93 15.56 -17.76
C SER A 252 -5.45 16.09 -16.42
N GLY A 253 -4.59 16.69 -15.58
CA GLY A 253 -4.95 17.17 -14.25
C GLY A 253 -5.26 16.04 -13.25
N VAL A 254 -5.53 16.44 -12.02
CA VAL A 254 -5.99 15.55 -10.94
C VAL A 254 -7.21 16.17 -10.26
N PRO A 255 -8.17 15.37 -9.77
CA PRO A 255 -9.28 15.92 -9.01
C PRO A 255 -8.79 16.42 -7.66
N HIS A 256 -9.21 17.61 -7.28
CA HIS A 256 -8.99 18.21 -5.98
C HIS A 256 -10.33 18.41 -5.28
N ILE A 257 -10.47 17.83 -4.09
CA ILE A 257 -11.69 17.82 -3.29
C ILE A 257 -11.66 18.99 -2.34
N ARG A 258 -12.65 19.88 -2.45
CA ARG A 258 -12.89 20.96 -1.52
C ARG A 258 -14.12 20.66 -0.69
N TYR A 259 -13.94 20.28 0.56
CA TYR A 259 -15.03 19.93 1.47
C TYR A 259 -15.82 21.15 1.91
N HIS A 260 -17.15 21.03 1.99
CA HIS A 260 -18.03 22.02 2.55
C HIS A 260 -18.22 21.78 4.04
N TYR A 261 -18.10 22.86 4.83
CA TYR A 261 -18.41 22.85 6.23
C TYR A 261 -19.91 23.10 6.42
N GLY A 262 -20.64 22.10 6.83
CA GLY A 262 -22.07 22.19 7.09
C GLY A 262 -22.70 20.82 7.00
N TYR A 263 -22.98 20.20 8.15
CA TYR A 263 -23.81 19.01 8.18
C TYR A 263 -25.24 19.43 7.87
N GLN A 264 -25.74 19.10 6.68
CA GLN A 264 -27.19 18.96 6.51
C GLN A 264 -27.54 17.58 7.09
N GLN A 265 -28.32 17.59 8.17
CA GLN A 265 -28.93 16.42 8.78
C GLN A 265 -29.98 15.82 7.85
#